data_e8fb0ee43fd61468de5aa83d8b0bf6ac
#
_entry.id   e8fb0ee43fd61468de5aa83d8b0bf6ac
#
_cell.length_a   1.000
_cell.length_b   1.000
_cell.length_c   1.000
_cell.angle_alpha   90.00
_cell.angle_beta   90.00
_cell.angle_gamma   90.00
#
_symmetry.space_group_name_H-M   'P 1'
#
loop_
_entity.id
_entity.type
_entity.pdbx_description
1 polymer ?
#
loop_
_entity_poly.entity_id
_entity_poly.type
_entity_poly.pdbx_seq_one_letter_code
_entity_poly.pdbx_strand_id
1 'polypeptide(L)'
;MPEEPGASSRLIMKRLQADNDFVVKFANVNGSGSASANELFAKSILRMGVPVSPRNIFPSNIQGLPTWYEVRVSGAGHLGRRGGVDLMVAMNPQTWDKDVAEIEPGGYLFYDSSKPLPPSRFRDDIHVIGVPLTEMTNARYDDARERQLLKNIVYLGALAAMMGIETTVVETLLSEQYSRKPQLLAANREAFHLGHDYARAHW
;
A
#
# COMPACT_ATOMS: atom_id res chain seq x y z
N MET A 1 -24.89 -12.85 -37.24
CA MET A 1 -24.14 -11.70 -36.69
C MET A 1 -23.70 -12.13 -35.29
N PRO A 2 -22.42 -12.26 -34.99
CA PRO A 2 -21.98 -12.54 -33.64
C PRO A 2 -22.01 -11.24 -32.83
N GLU A 3 -22.62 -11.33 -31.63
CA GLU A 3 -22.62 -10.27 -30.63
C GLU A 3 -21.19 -9.95 -30.19
N GLU A 4 -20.87 -8.68 -30.16
CA GLU A 4 -19.60 -8.17 -29.59
C GLU A 4 -19.55 -8.45 -28.08
N PRO A 5 -18.41 -8.93 -27.55
CA PRO A 5 -18.27 -9.08 -26.09
C PRO A 5 -18.28 -7.71 -25.44
N GLY A 6 -19.20 -7.59 -24.49
CA GLY A 6 -19.51 -6.39 -23.75
C GLY A 6 -18.27 -5.65 -23.24
N ALA A 7 -18.35 -4.34 -23.35
CA ALA A 7 -17.40 -3.39 -22.84
C ALA A 7 -17.02 -3.71 -21.40
N SER A 8 -15.81 -4.20 -21.22
CA SER A 8 -15.14 -4.27 -19.94
C SER A 8 -15.23 -2.87 -19.32
N SER A 9 -16.01 -2.74 -18.26
CA SER A 9 -16.13 -1.48 -17.54
C SER A 9 -14.73 -1.12 -17.04
N ARG A 10 -14.08 -0.20 -17.70
CA ARG A 10 -12.97 0.55 -17.14
C ARG A 10 -13.52 1.18 -15.86
N LEU A 11 -13.27 0.54 -14.73
CA LEU A 11 -13.37 1.16 -13.43
C LEU A 11 -12.41 2.35 -13.46
N ILE A 12 -12.96 3.50 -13.87
CA ILE A 12 -12.30 4.78 -13.66
C ILE A 12 -12.21 4.87 -12.14
N MET A 13 -11.01 4.59 -11.60
CA MET A 13 -10.73 4.93 -10.23
C MET A 13 -11.02 6.42 -10.09
N LYS A 14 -12.18 6.74 -9.54
CA LYS A 14 -12.36 8.07 -8.96
C LYS A 14 -11.18 8.21 -8.02
N ARG A 15 -10.24 9.13 -8.32
CA ARG A 15 -9.24 9.57 -7.35
C ARG A 15 -9.96 9.63 -6.02
N LEU A 16 -9.37 9.10 -4.96
CA LEU A 16 -9.84 9.31 -3.60
C LEU A 16 -10.07 10.81 -3.42
N GLN A 17 -11.25 11.27 -3.80
CA GLN A 17 -11.72 12.65 -3.61
C GLN A 17 -12.27 12.76 -2.18
N ALA A 18 -11.54 12.25 -1.25
CA ALA A 18 -11.73 12.61 0.12
C ALA A 18 -10.84 13.84 0.35
N ASP A 19 -11.41 14.91 0.83
CA ASP A 19 -10.74 16.17 1.21
C ASP A 19 -9.64 15.95 2.27
N ASN A 20 -8.63 15.10 1.98
CA ASN A 20 -7.60 14.68 2.92
C ASN A 20 -8.19 14.21 4.26
N ASP A 21 -9.29 13.48 4.25
CA ASP A 21 -9.91 12.92 5.44
C ASP A 21 -10.22 11.43 5.26
N PHE A 22 -9.22 10.57 5.51
CA PHE A 22 -9.31 9.13 5.31
C PHE A 22 -8.38 8.35 6.25
N VAL A 23 -8.61 7.05 6.33
CA VAL A 23 -7.80 6.09 7.08
C VAL A 23 -7.22 5.05 6.15
N VAL A 24 -5.89 4.92 6.16
CA VAL A 24 -5.18 3.81 5.52
C VAL A 24 -4.69 2.85 6.59
N LYS A 25 -4.92 1.56 6.40
CA LYS A 25 -4.44 0.53 7.30
C LYS A 25 -3.63 -0.53 6.56
N PHE A 26 -2.43 -0.75 7.01
CA PHE A 26 -1.52 -1.75 6.48
C PHE A 26 -1.57 -3.00 7.36
N ALA A 27 -2.01 -4.12 6.82
CA ALA A 27 -2.01 -5.42 7.49
C ALA A 27 -0.78 -6.21 7.05
N ASN A 28 0.18 -6.37 7.94
CA ASN A 28 1.46 -7.00 7.66
C ASN A 28 1.76 -8.15 8.63
N VAL A 29 2.89 -8.81 8.40
CA VAL A 29 3.47 -9.78 9.32
C VAL A 29 4.64 -9.13 10.04
N ASN A 30 4.71 -9.31 11.36
CA ASN A 30 5.82 -8.78 12.15
C ASN A 30 7.15 -9.41 11.71
N GLY A 31 8.16 -8.57 11.50
CA GLY A 31 9.46 -8.99 10.97
C GLY A 31 9.55 -9.04 9.44
N SER A 32 8.49 -8.65 8.71
CA SER A 32 8.51 -8.56 7.23
C SER A 32 9.30 -7.36 6.68
N GLY A 33 9.76 -6.45 7.53
CA GLY A 33 10.41 -5.21 7.12
C GLY A 33 9.46 -4.10 6.67
N SER A 34 8.15 -4.29 6.81
CA SER A 34 7.13 -3.33 6.38
C SER A 34 7.10 -2.01 7.16
N ALA A 35 7.62 -2.00 8.39
CA ALA A 35 7.60 -0.81 9.24
C ALA A 35 8.21 0.43 8.57
N SER A 36 9.36 0.27 7.92
CA SER A 36 10.04 1.36 7.22
C SER A 36 9.24 1.91 6.04
N ALA A 37 8.62 1.05 5.24
CA ALA A 37 7.80 1.47 4.09
C ALA A 37 6.53 2.18 4.55
N ASN A 38 5.87 1.66 5.59
CA ASN A 38 4.67 2.25 6.16
C ASN A 38 4.96 3.63 6.79
N GLU A 39 6.10 3.77 7.46
CA GLU A 39 6.55 5.04 8.01
C GLU A 39 6.90 6.05 6.90
N LEU A 40 7.56 5.60 5.82
CA LEU A 40 7.82 6.44 4.65
C LEU A 40 6.52 6.94 4.01
N PHE A 41 5.51 6.08 3.90
CA PHE A 41 4.18 6.47 3.41
C PHE A 41 3.60 7.63 4.25
N ALA A 42 3.54 7.48 5.56
CA ALA A 42 3.00 8.50 6.44
C ALA A 42 3.83 9.80 6.39
N LYS A 43 5.16 9.69 6.42
CA LYS A 43 6.08 10.84 6.31
C LYS A 43 5.94 11.58 4.98
N SER A 44 5.69 10.86 3.89
CA SER A 44 5.52 11.48 2.57
C SER A 44 4.29 12.39 2.54
N ILE A 45 3.16 11.93 3.07
CA ILE A 45 1.94 12.72 3.18
C ILE A 45 2.17 13.95 4.08
N LEU A 46 2.83 13.77 5.22
CA LEU A 46 3.16 14.87 6.12
C LEU A 46 4.07 15.91 5.46
N ARG A 47 5.08 15.48 4.70
CA ARG A 47 5.98 16.37 3.96
C ARG A 47 5.29 17.17 2.86
N MET A 48 4.19 16.65 2.33
CA MET A 48 3.31 17.37 1.39
C MET A 48 2.38 18.37 2.10
N GLY A 49 2.51 18.53 3.42
CA GLY A 49 1.74 19.50 4.21
C GLY A 49 0.40 19.00 4.72
N VAL A 50 0.10 17.72 4.57
CA VAL A 50 -1.15 17.13 5.06
C VAL A 50 -0.91 16.47 6.42
N PRO A 51 -1.63 16.85 7.49
CA PRO A 51 -1.48 16.25 8.80
C PRO A 51 -1.83 14.77 8.81
N VAL A 52 -0.99 13.99 9.47
CA VAL A 52 -1.19 12.54 9.66
C VAL A 52 -1.00 12.13 11.11
N SER A 53 -1.74 11.13 11.53
CA SER A 53 -1.59 10.48 12.83
C SER A 53 -1.33 8.99 12.63
N PRO A 54 -0.05 8.56 12.51
CA PRO A 54 0.30 7.17 12.35
C PRO A 54 0.27 6.43 13.68
N ARG A 55 -0.11 5.15 13.65
CA ARG A 55 -0.13 4.29 14.83
C ARG A 55 0.20 2.85 14.50
N ASN A 56 1.12 2.26 15.26
CA ASN A 56 1.35 0.83 15.27
C ASN A 56 0.28 0.12 16.11
N ILE A 57 -0.23 -0.99 15.59
CA ILE A 57 -1.16 -1.88 16.28
C ILE A 57 -0.55 -3.28 16.20
N PHE A 58 0.14 -3.69 17.24
CA PHE A 58 0.70 -5.04 17.32
C PHE A 58 0.22 -5.73 18.60
N PRO A 59 -0.57 -6.81 18.47
CA PRO A 59 -0.98 -7.62 19.60
C PRO A 59 0.21 -8.33 20.25
N SER A 60 1.30 -8.51 19.52
CA SER A 60 2.51 -9.18 19.97
C SER A 60 3.73 -8.68 19.20
N ASN A 61 4.88 -8.66 19.84
CA ASN A 61 6.18 -8.37 19.23
C ASN A 61 6.88 -9.63 18.68
N ILE A 62 6.20 -10.77 18.68
CA ILE A 62 6.74 -12.04 18.17
C ILE A 62 6.79 -11.98 16.64
N GLN A 63 7.93 -12.34 16.07
CA GLN A 63 8.11 -12.45 14.62
C GLN A 63 7.14 -13.47 14.02
N GLY A 64 6.57 -13.14 12.86
CA GLY A 64 5.60 -13.99 12.16
C GLY A 64 4.15 -13.77 12.58
N LEU A 65 3.87 -13.02 13.66
CA LEU A 65 2.51 -12.69 14.07
C LEU A 65 1.96 -11.46 13.33
N PRO A 66 0.64 -11.30 13.26
CA PRO A 66 0.01 -10.15 12.62
C PRO A 66 0.41 -8.83 13.28
N THR A 67 0.62 -7.82 12.45
CA THR A 67 0.83 -6.44 12.87
C THR A 67 0.12 -5.51 11.91
N TRP A 68 -0.39 -4.40 12.43
CA TRP A 68 -1.04 -3.38 11.62
C TRP A 68 -0.38 -2.02 11.85
N TYR A 69 -0.39 -1.21 10.80
CA TYR A 69 -0.01 0.20 10.85
C TYR A 69 -1.16 1.02 10.29
N GLU A 70 -1.75 1.86 11.12
CA GLU A 70 -2.89 2.71 10.76
C GLU A 70 -2.41 4.16 10.60
N VAL A 71 -2.78 4.78 9.50
CA VAL A 71 -2.49 6.19 9.22
C VAL A 71 -3.80 6.93 9.06
N ARG A 72 -4.14 7.77 10.03
CA ARG A 72 -5.21 8.74 9.93
C ARG A 72 -4.68 9.96 9.19
N VAL A 73 -5.26 10.30 8.06
CA VAL A 73 -4.97 11.50 7.28
C VAL A 73 -6.11 12.49 7.52
N SER A 74 -5.81 13.74 7.89
CA SER A 74 -6.83 14.75 8.12
C SER A 74 -6.32 16.14 7.78
N GLY A 75 -6.79 16.71 6.67
CA GLY A 75 -6.47 18.08 6.28
C GLY A 75 -6.87 19.12 7.31
N ALA A 76 -7.90 18.84 8.12
CA ALA A 76 -8.31 19.69 9.25
C ALA A 76 -7.46 19.50 10.52
N GLY A 77 -6.46 18.60 10.49
CA GLY A 77 -5.56 18.36 11.62
C GLY A 77 -6.15 17.53 12.76
N HIS A 78 -7.20 16.75 12.51
CA HIS A 78 -7.74 15.84 13.52
C HIS A 78 -6.79 14.67 13.75
N LEU A 79 -6.25 14.55 14.97
CA LEU A 79 -5.32 13.48 15.35
C LEU A 79 -6.02 12.26 15.98
N GLY A 80 -7.30 12.42 16.33
CA GLY A 80 -8.10 11.36 16.91
C GLY A 80 -8.38 10.23 15.94
N ARG A 81 -8.63 9.04 16.49
CA ARG A 81 -9.02 7.89 15.70
C ARG A 81 -10.42 8.10 15.10
N ARG A 82 -10.57 7.87 13.80
CA ARG A 82 -11.84 7.67 13.14
C ARG A 82 -12.11 6.17 13.05
N GLY A 83 -13.34 5.73 13.24
CA GLY A 83 -13.74 4.35 12.93
C GLY A 83 -13.72 4.10 11.42
N GLY A 84 -13.61 2.82 11.04
CA GLY A 84 -13.57 2.37 9.64
C GLY A 84 -12.21 2.57 8.97
N VAL A 85 -12.04 1.87 7.84
CA VAL A 85 -10.84 1.91 7.01
C VAL A 85 -11.24 2.22 5.58
N ASP A 86 -10.71 3.30 5.00
CA ASP A 86 -11.00 3.69 3.62
C ASP A 86 -10.12 2.94 2.62
N LEU A 87 -8.87 2.65 3.00
CA LEU A 87 -7.94 1.87 2.20
C LEU A 87 -7.23 0.83 3.09
N MET A 88 -7.47 -0.43 2.83
CA MET A 88 -6.76 -1.55 3.45
C MET A 88 -5.67 -2.07 2.51
N VAL A 89 -4.42 -2.08 3.00
CA VAL A 89 -3.28 -2.71 2.34
C VAL A 89 -3.06 -4.08 2.98
N ALA A 90 -3.69 -5.11 2.39
CA ALA A 90 -3.77 -6.45 2.96
C ALA A 90 -2.60 -7.34 2.50
N MET A 91 -1.48 -7.27 3.22
CA MET A 91 -0.27 -8.03 2.91
C MET A 91 -0.12 -9.30 3.76
N ASN A 92 -1.03 -9.52 4.72
CA ASN A 92 -1.03 -10.69 5.59
C ASN A 92 -2.21 -11.63 5.26
N PRO A 93 -1.96 -12.80 4.64
CA PRO A 93 -3.04 -13.73 4.31
C PRO A 93 -3.73 -14.35 5.54
N GLN A 94 -3.07 -14.34 6.71
CA GLN A 94 -3.64 -14.90 7.95
C GLN A 94 -4.80 -14.06 8.51
N THR A 95 -4.82 -12.76 8.23
CA THR A 95 -5.82 -11.82 8.74
C THR A 95 -6.80 -11.34 7.68
N TRP A 96 -6.73 -11.90 6.48
CA TRP A 96 -7.49 -11.45 5.31
C TRP A 96 -8.96 -11.16 5.59
N ASP A 97 -9.69 -12.13 6.14
CA ASP A 97 -11.13 -11.99 6.32
C ASP A 97 -11.48 -10.87 7.30
N LYS A 98 -10.68 -10.72 8.37
CA LYS A 98 -10.80 -9.61 9.32
C LYS A 98 -10.48 -8.27 8.65
N ASP A 99 -9.39 -8.22 7.89
CA ASP A 99 -8.94 -6.99 7.26
C ASP A 99 -9.93 -6.49 6.20
N VAL A 100 -10.45 -7.41 5.38
CA VAL A 100 -11.49 -7.09 4.38
C VAL A 100 -12.78 -6.63 5.04
N ALA A 101 -13.17 -7.23 6.17
CA ALA A 101 -14.37 -6.86 6.90
C ALA A 101 -14.31 -5.44 7.51
N GLU A 102 -13.12 -4.93 7.81
CA GLU A 102 -12.93 -3.58 8.38
C GLU A 102 -13.06 -2.44 7.35
N ILE A 103 -13.06 -2.76 6.05
CA ILE A 103 -13.14 -1.74 5.00
C ILE A 103 -14.55 -1.15 4.96
N GLU A 104 -14.63 0.19 4.96
CA GLU A 104 -15.90 0.89 4.78
C GLU A 104 -16.52 0.59 3.41
N PRO A 105 -17.86 0.54 3.30
CA PRO A 105 -18.53 0.43 2.00
C PRO A 105 -18.05 1.52 1.04
N GLY A 106 -17.68 1.14 -0.19
CA GLY A 106 -17.06 2.04 -1.17
C GLY A 106 -15.57 2.29 -0.96
N GLY A 107 -14.97 1.70 0.07
CA GLY A 107 -13.53 1.76 0.33
C GLY A 107 -12.71 0.86 -0.60
N TYR A 108 -11.42 0.79 -0.35
CA TYR A 108 -10.44 0.15 -1.23
C TYR A 108 -9.70 -0.97 -0.53
N LEU A 109 -9.51 -2.06 -1.25
CA LEU A 109 -8.65 -3.18 -0.88
C LEU A 109 -7.46 -3.23 -1.84
N PHE A 110 -6.26 -3.00 -1.32
CA PHE A 110 -5.01 -3.22 -2.04
C PHE A 110 -4.37 -4.52 -1.56
N TYR A 111 -3.97 -5.40 -2.49
CA TYR A 111 -3.37 -6.69 -2.14
C TYR A 111 -2.36 -7.19 -3.18
N ASP A 112 -1.56 -8.19 -2.80
CA ASP A 112 -0.62 -8.88 -3.69
C ASP A 112 -1.35 -9.91 -4.55
N SER A 113 -1.58 -9.60 -5.82
CA SER A 113 -2.33 -10.43 -6.77
C SER A 113 -1.50 -11.52 -7.45
N SER A 114 -0.25 -11.73 -7.06
CA SER A 114 0.64 -12.76 -7.64
C SER A 114 0.08 -14.18 -7.50
N LYS A 115 -0.80 -14.39 -6.52
CA LYS A 115 -1.57 -15.64 -6.37
C LYS A 115 -3.05 -15.33 -6.55
N PRO A 116 -3.72 -15.96 -7.52
CA PRO A 116 -5.16 -15.79 -7.69
C PRO A 116 -5.93 -16.15 -6.44
N LEU A 117 -6.90 -15.32 -6.06
CA LEU A 117 -7.84 -15.58 -4.98
C LEU A 117 -9.23 -15.84 -5.57
N PRO A 118 -10.02 -16.75 -4.99
CA PRO A 118 -11.38 -17.00 -5.46
C PRO A 118 -12.28 -15.78 -5.21
N PRO A 119 -13.30 -15.54 -6.06
CA PRO A 119 -14.21 -14.40 -5.92
C PRO A 119 -14.86 -14.28 -4.53
N SER A 120 -15.10 -15.40 -3.85
CA SER A 120 -15.67 -15.44 -2.49
C SER A 120 -14.79 -14.79 -1.41
N ARG A 121 -13.54 -14.45 -1.72
CA ARG A 121 -12.65 -13.74 -0.81
C ARG A 121 -12.81 -12.22 -0.89
N PHE A 122 -13.62 -11.72 -1.81
CA PHE A 122 -13.83 -10.30 -2.04
C PHE A 122 -15.27 -9.91 -1.70
N ARG A 123 -15.45 -8.64 -1.34
CA ARG A 123 -16.75 -8.02 -1.14
C ARG A 123 -17.16 -7.24 -2.39
N ASP A 124 -18.45 -7.22 -2.68
CA ASP A 124 -19.00 -6.52 -3.87
C ASP A 124 -19.15 -5.02 -3.65
N ASP A 125 -19.11 -4.55 -2.40
CA ASP A 125 -19.32 -3.16 -2.02
C ASP A 125 -17.99 -2.37 -1.83
N ILE A 126 -16.85 -2.94 -2.22
CA ILE A 126 -15.53 -2.30 -2.15
C ILE A 126 -14.81 -2.34 -3.50
N HIS A 127 -13.84 -1.47 -3.67
CA HIS A 127 -12.96 -1.45 -4.84
C HIS A 127 -11.73 -2.33 -4.60
N VAL A 128 -11.45 -3.25 -5.51
CA VAL A 128 -10.33 -4.21 -5.37
C VAL A 128 -9.20 -3.83 -6.31
N ILE A 129 -8.00 -3.69 -5.74
CA ILE A 129 -6.77 -3.29 -6.42
C ILE A 129 -5.72 -4.39 -6.22
N GLY A 130 -5.50 -5.20 -7.25
CA GLY A 130 -4.49 -6.26 -7.23
C GLY A 130 -3.22 -5.85 -7.95
N VAL A 131 -2.10 -5.82 -7.24
CA VAL A 131 -0.77 -5.59 -7.81
C VAL A 131 0.06 -6.87 -7.62
N PRO A 132 0.69 -7.43 -8.67
CA PRO A 132 1.42 -8.70 -8.57
C PRO A 132 2.82 -8.50 -7.93
N LEU A 133 2.83 -8.04 -6.69
CA LEU A 133 4.04 -7.59 -5.98
C LEU A 133 5.11 -8.67 -5.85
N THR A 134 4.71 -9.90 -5.49
CA THR A 134 5.64 -11.03 -5.36
C THR A 134 6.21 -11.44 -6.72
N GLU A 135 5.40 -11.45 -7.76
CA GLU A 135 5.85 -11.75 -9.12
C GLU A 135 6.85 -10.69 -9.60
N MET A 136 6.54 -9.41 -9.43
CA MET A 136 7.41 -8.29 -9.79
C MET A 136 8.77 -8.36 -9.10
N THR A 137 8.78 -8.64 -7.79
CA THR A 137 10.02 -8.73 -7.02
C THR A 137 10.81 -10.00 -7.34
N ASN A 138 10.13 -11.13 -7.60
CA ASN A 138 10.79 -12.37 -8.01
C ASN A 138 11.46 -12.25 -9.39
N ALA A 139 10.87 -11.49 -10.30
CA ALA A 139 11.43 -11.24 -11.63
C ALA A 139 12.67 -10.30 -11.59
N ARG A 140 12.85 -9.53 -10.51
CA ARG A 140 13.85 -8.45 -10.46
C ARG A 140 15.01 -8.73 -9.51
N TYR A 141 14.78 -9.45 -8.41
CA TYR A 141 15.76 -9.65 -7.34
C TYR A 141 16.00 -11.14 -7.09
N ASP A 142 17.26 -11.54 -6.93
CA ASP A 142 17.65 -12.95 -6.73
C ASP A 142 17.58 -13.37 -5.27
N ASP A 143 17.96 -12.48 -4.34
CA ASP A 143 17.99 -12.78 -2.90
C ASP A 143 16.59 -12.75 -2.27
N ALA A 144 16.25 -13.81 -1.55
CA ALA A 144 14.91 -13.98 -0.95
C ALA A 144 14.60 -12.92 0.13
N ARG A 145 15.61 -12.49 0.91
CA ARG A 145 15.42 -11.46 1.92
C ARG A 145 15.27 -10.09 1.28
N GLU A 146 16.04 -9.81 0.25
CA GLU A 146 15.92 -8.59 -0.54
C GLU A 146 14.54 -8.48 -1.16
N ARG A 147 14.04 -9.55 -1.81
CA ARG A 147 12.68 -9.61 -2.35
C ARG A 147 11.62 -9.28 -1.30
N GLN A 148 11.74 -9.85 -0.11
CA GLN A 148 10.80 -9.59 0.98
C GLN A 148 10.82 -8.13 1.42
N LEU A 149 12.00 -7.54 1.58
CA LEU A 149 12.13 -6.15 2.03
C LEU A 149 11.68 -5.17 0.96
N LEU A 150 12.15 -5.34 -0.28
CA LEU A 150 11.85 -4.44 -1.39
C LEU A 150 10.40 -4.54 -1.86
N LYS A 151 9.71 -5.67 -1.67
CA LYS A 151 8.27 -5.78 -1.90
C LYS A 151 7.47 -4.70 -1.16
N ASN A 152 7.91 -4.33 0.04
CA ASN A 152 7.27 -3.27 0.80
C ASN A 152 7.50 -1.88 0.16
N ILE A 153 8.63 -1.68 -0.50
CA ILE A 153 8.91 -0.45 -1.22
C ILE A 153 8.17 -0.41 -2.57
N VAL A 154 8.01 -1.56 -3.23
CA VAL A 154 7.18 -1.67 -4.45
C VAL A 154 5.74 -1.29 -4.15
N TYR A 155 5.12 -1.80 -3.08
CA TYR A 155 3.75 -1.37 -2.77
C TYR A 155 3.67 0.10 -2.38
N LEU A 156 4.68 0.65 -1.69
CA LEU A 156 4.76 2.08 -1.42
C LEU A 156 4.75 2.90 -2.72
N GLY A 157 5.51 2.47 -3.72
CA GLY A 157 5.53 3.11 -5.05
C GLY A 157 4.17 3.08 -5.73
N ALA A 158 3.51 1.92 -5.74
CA ALA A 158 2.18 1.78 -6.31
C ALA A 158 1.15 2.68 -5.60
N LEU A 159 1.15 2.69 -4.26
CA LEU A 159 0.28 3.55 -3.48
C LEU A 159 0.56 5.04 -3.72
N ALA A 160 1.83 5.43 -3.85
CA ALA A 160 2.21 6.80 -4.13
C ALA A 160 1.63 7.27 -5.48
N ALA A 161 1.72 6.46 -6.53
CA ALA A 161 1.13 6.78 -7.83
C ALA A 161 -0.39 6.92 -7.77
N MET A 162 -1.06 6.01 -7.05
CA MET A 162 -2.52 5.96 -6.95
C MET A 162 -3.10 7.10 -6.11
N MET A 163 -2.37 7.53 -5.08
CA MET A 163 -2.82 8.57 -4.15
C MET A 163 -2.28 9.96 -4.50
N GLY A 164 -1.46 10.08 -5.55
CA GLY A 164 -0.88 11.36 -5.97
C GLY A 164 0.19 11.87 -5.01
N ILE A 165 0.91 10.96 -4.32
CA ILE A 165 2.07 11.34 -3.52
C ILE A 165 3.22 11.69 -4.46
N GLU A 166 3.83 12.87 -4.26
CA GLU A 166 4.91 13.34 -5.10
C GLU A 166 6.16 12.45 -4.99
N THR A 167 6.63 11.94 -6.13
CA THR A 167 7.82 11.06 -6.20
C THR A 167 9.06 11.72 -5.61
N THR A 168 9.26 13.01 -5.86
CA THR A 168 10.38 13.81 -5.33
C THR A 168 10.42 13.84 -3.81
N VAL A 169 9.25 13.84 -3.16
CA VAL A 169 9.15 13.80 -1.69
C VAL A 169 9.62 12.43 -1.18
N VAL A 170 9.15 11.33 -1.79
CA VAL A 170 9.57 9.98 -1.40
C VAL A 170 11.07 9.77 -1.64
N GLU A 171 11.59 10.20 -2.78
CA GLU A 171 13.02 10.11 -3.11
C GLU A 171 13.91 10.90 -2.14
N THR A 172 13.45 12.07 -1.70
CA THR A 172 14.14 12.87 -0.69
C THR A 172 14.19 12.10 0.64
N LEU A 173 13.08 11.55 1.08
CA LEU A 173 13.00 10.75 2.31
C LEU A 173 13.87 9.49 2.24
N LEU A 174 13.90 8.78 1.10
CA LEU A 174 14.80 7.65 0.89
C LEU A 174 16.26 8.08 0.96
N SER A 175 16.61 9.24 0.39
CA SER A 175 17.96 9.79 0.43
C SER A 175 18.39 10.15 1.85
N GLU A 176 17.50 10.75 2.64
CA GLU A 176 17.72 11.02 4.05
C GLU A 176 17.94 9.75 4.86
N GLN A 177 17.09 8.73 4.65
CA GLN A 177 17.14 7.47 5.39
C GLN A 177 18.37 6.63 5.08
N TYR A 178 18.81 6.62 3.82
CA TYR A 178 19.91 5.78 3.33
C TYR A 178 21.16 6.58 2.94
N SER A 179 21.32 7.81 3.44
CA SER A 179 22.43 8.75 3.11
C SER A 179 23.83 8.13 3.22
N ARG A 180 24.02 7.18 4.16
CA ARG A 180 25.30 6.49 4.41
C ARG A 180 25.39 5.11 3.75
N LYS A 181 24.39 4.71 2.97
CA LYS A 181 24.27 3.37 2.38
C LYS A 181 23.83 3.47 0.91
N PRO A 182 24.71 3.91 -0.01
CA PRO A 182 24.33 4.23 -1.38
C PRO A 182 23.76 3.05 -2.16
N GLN A 183 24.20 1.82 -1.89
CA GLN A 183 23.66 0.62 -2.53
C GLN A 183 22.19 0.36 -2.11
N LEU A 184 21.88 0.53 -0.82
CA LEU A 184 20.50 0.42 -0.33
C LEU A 184 19.62 1.54 -0.87
N LEU A 185 20.15 2.75 -0.97
CA LEU A 185 19.42 3.86 -1.59
C LEU A 185 19.05 3.55 -3.04
N ALA A 186 20.00 3.05 -3.83
CA ALA A 186 19.75 2.69 -5.23
C ALA A 186 18.68 1.60 -5.35
N ALA A 187 18.79 0.52 -4.57
CA ALA A 187 17.82 -0.58 -4.59
C ALA A 187 16.42 -0.13 -4.16
N ASN A 188 16.31 0.72 -3.13
CA ASN A 188 15.01 1.22 -2.67
C ASN A 188 14.38 2.20 -3.69
N ARG A 189 15.16 3.05 -4.34
CA ARG A 189 14.66 3.91 -5.42
C ARG A 189 14.13 3.09 -6.59
N GLU A 190 14.88 2.09 -7.02
CA GLU A 190 14.48 1.19 -8.10
C GLU A 190 13.17 0.47 -7.76
N ALA A 191 13.05 -0.09 -6.55
CA ALA A 191 11.84 -0.76 -6.10
C ALA A 191 10.64 0.20 -6.01
N PHE A 192 10.86 1.42 -5.56
CA PHE A 192 9.83 2.45 -5.54
C PHE A 192 9.31 2.75 -6.95
N HIS A 193 10.20 3.00 -7.91
CA HIS A 193 9.81 3.26 -9.29
C HIS A 193 9.15 2.05 -9.94
N LEU A 194 9.61 0.84 -9.66
CA LEU A 194 8.98 -0.37 -10.16
C LEU A 194 7.47 -0.43 -9.82
N GLY A 195 7.11 -0.15 -8.57
CA GLY A 195 5.71 -0.11 -8.15
C GLY A 195 4.95 1.10 -8.69
N HIS A 196 5.58 2.27 -8.67
CA HIS A 196 4.99 3.52 -9.15
C HIS A 196 4.64 3.44 -10.66
N ASP A 197 5.58 2.98 -11.47
CA ASP A 197 5.41 2.91 -12.92
C ASP A 197 4.39 1.83 -13.29
N TYR A 198 4.38 0.70 -12.56
CA TYR A 198 3.34 -0.31 -12.73
C TYR A 198 1.95 0.29 -12.50
N ALA A 199 1.74 0.99 -11.39
CA ALA A 199 0.45 1.60 -11.08
C ALA A 199 0.05 2.66 -12.12
N ARG A 200 0.98 3.48 -12.57
CA ARG A 200 0.77 4.49 -13.63
C ARG A 200 0.37 3.89 -14.97
N ALA A 201 0.85 2.69 -15.27
CA ALA A 201 0.55 2.00 -16.53
C ALA A 201 -0.82 1.31 -16.50
N HIS A 202 -1.36 0.99 -15.32
CA HIS A 202 -2.58 0.19 -15.18
C HIS A 202 -3.78 0.98 -14.69
N TRP A 203 -3.57 2.13 -14.07
CA TRP A 203 -4.61 3.07 -13.56
C TRP A 203 -4.24 4.51 -13.88
#